data_3f6a2c5ac103196f7be463c2feb91668
#
_entry.id   3f6a2c5ac103196f7be463c2feb91668
#
_cell.length_a   1.000
_cell.length_b   1.000
_cell.length_c   1.000
_cell.angle_alpha   90.00
_cell.angle_beta   90.00
_cell.angle_gamma   90.00
#
_symmetry.space_group_name_H-M   'P 1'
#
loop_
_entity.id
_entity.type
_entity.pdbx_description
1 polymer ?
#
loop_
_entity_poly.entity_id
_entity_poly.type
_entity_poly.pdbx_seq_one_letter_code
_entity_poly.pdbx_strand_id
1 'polypeptide(L)'
;MVLCMSKSGGSLTGRADTVLVILLAALIFGGALMFSSAAVGLLARGSTHISGVVFNHFALGVGLGLVFLVIGFSIDYRKWRIVAPYLFGFALIATLMVFIPGIGMEHGGGKRWIDLGFVTVQPSELLKIAAVIVSAAYFAALRAEASTWKGLAAFGGIALGPALILAMQPDFGTLGIIVISIFAVAVAAGVRLRDIGIMGLAAVGVLLLLTLTPKYHYVFERIDTFINPAAQSAQGQGYQIRQSLIAIGSGGMFGRGLGQGIQKFTYLPEPMGDSIFAVVSEELGFLGGGICIGLFLLLGLKGYGIAARSPDLFGGLLAVGISTYLVGEAFVNIAAMLGMAPLTGVPLTFISQGGSAMLVSLASAGILLNISRKFPKR
;
A
#
# COMPACT_ATOMS: atom_id res chain seq x y z
N MET A 1 2.18 41.65 15.77
CA MET A 1 0.84 41.21 16.18
C MET A 1 1.00 39.78 16.69
N VAL A 2 0.97 39.65 18.02
CA VAL A 2 1.42 38.48 18.78
C VAL A 2 0.42 37.33 18.58
N LEU A 3 0.88 36.22 18.03
CA LEU A 3 0.10 34.99 17.93
C LEU A 3 -0.08 34.36 19.31
N CYS A 4 -1.29 34.47 19.82
CA CYS A 4 -1.75 33.78 21.01
C CYS A 4 -1.67 32.27 20.78
N MET A 5 -0.61 31.60 21.23
CA MET A 5 -0.51 30.16 21.32
C MET A 5 -1.46 29.65 22.39
N SER A 6 -2.68 29.30 22.00
CA SER A 6 -3.57 28.54 22.86
C SER A 6 -2.94 27.19 23.19
N LYS A 7 -2.38 27.07 24.38
CA LYS A 7 -2.02 25.80 25.02
C LYS A 7 -3.31 25.04 25.35
N SER A 8 -3.97 24.41 24.41
CA SER A 8 -4.95 23.38 24.73
C SER A 8 -4.24 22.04 24.86
N GLY A 9 -3.67 21.82 26.03
CA GLY A 9 -3.30 20.49 26.51
C GLY A 9 -4.57 19.67 26.81
N GLY A 10 -5.39 19.43 25.80
CA GLY A 10 -6.54 18.53 25.92
C GLY A 10 -6.04 17.10 26.09
N SER A 11 -6.33 16.50 27.23
CA SER A 11 -6.03 15.10 27.54
C SER A 11 -6.57 14.17 26.46
N LEU A 12 -5.83 13.10 26.17
CA LEU A 12 -6.14 12.01 25.21
C LEU A 12 -7.36 11.18 25.69
N THR A 13 -8.53 11.75 25.87
CA THR A 13 -9.69 11.10 26.52
C THR A 13 -10.79 10.65 25.55
N GLY A 14 -10.58 10.73 24.25
CA GLY A 14 -11.52 10.18 23.26
C GLY A 14 -11.34 8.66 23.09
N ARG A 15 -12.45 7.94 22.89
CA ARG A 15 -12.41 6.53 22.45
C ARG A 15 -12.07 6.50 20.96
N ALA A 16 -11.26 5.50 20.53
CA ALA A 16 -11.04 5.22 19.11
C ALA A 16 -12.37 4.91 18.41
N ASP A 17 -12.45 5.17 17.10
CA ASP A 17 -13.63 4.78 16.31
C ASP A 17 -13.76 3.25 16.31
N THR A 18 -14.81 2.75 16.98
CA THR A 18 -15.06 1.32 17.18
C THR A 18 -15.25 0.60 15.83
N VAL A 19 -15.89 1.26 14.84
CA VAL A 19 -16.12 0.65 13.52
C VAL A 19 -14.79 0.46 12.81
N LEU A 20 -13.86 1.44 12.89
CA LEU A 20 -12.53 1.29 12.32
C LEU A 20 -11.75 0.14 12.98
N VAL A 21 -11.83 0.00 14.30
CA VAL A 21 -11.19 -1.12 15.03
C VAL A 21 -11.74 -2.47 14.55
N ILE A 22 -13.07 -2.58 14.41
CA ILE A 22 -13.71 -3.83 13.93
C ILE A 22 -13.29 -4.15 12.50
N LEU A 23 -13.25 -3.15 11.61
CA LEU A 23 -12.82 -3.35 10.22
C LEU A 23 -11.37 -3.83 10.13
N LEU A 24 -10.46 -3.20 10.90
CA LEU A 24 -9.06 -3.61 10.94
C LEU A 24 -8.92 -5.03 11.53
N ALA A 25 -9.63 -5.34 12.61
CA ALA A 25 -9.62 -6.68 13.19
C ALA A 25 -10.14 -7.74 12.20
N ALA A 26 -11.21 -7.45 11.47
CA ALA A 26 -11.77 -8.34 10.46
C ALA A 26 -10.79 -8.58 9.29
N LEU A 27 -10.13 -7.53 8.79
CA LEU A 27 -9.12 -7.63 7.73
C LEU A 27 -7.88 -8.41 8.18
N ILE A 28 -7.36 -8.13 9.39
CA ILE A 28 -6.17 -8.82 9.93
C ILE A 28 -6.48 -10.29 10.20
N PHE A 29 -7.61 -10.59 10.84
CA PHE A 29 -8.01 -11.96 11.16
C PHE A 29 -8.33 -12.76 9.89
N GLY A 30 -9.14 -12.19 8.98
CA GLY A 30 -9.45 -12.80 7.68
C GLY A 30 -8.18 -13.01 6.85
N GLY A 31 -7.26 -12.03 6.87
CA GLY A 31 -5.96 -12.13 6.23
C GLY A 31 -5.11 -13.27 6.79
N ALA A 32 -5.03 -13.39 8.12
CA ALA A 32 -4.30 -14.46 8.79
C ALA A 32 -4.85 -15.86 8.42
N LEU A 33 -6.18 -16.01 8.35
CA LEU A 33 -6.83 -17.26 7.92
C LEU A 33 -6.49 -17.58 6.47
N MET A 34 -6.61 -16.63 5.56
CA MET A 34 -6.36 -16.84 4.14
C MET A 34 -4.88 -17.07 3.85
N PHE A 35 -3.99 -16.35 4.52
CA PHE A 35 -2.56 -16.61 4.45
C PHE A 35 -2.23 -18.04 4.92
N SER A 36 -2.80 -18.49 6.04
CA SER A 36 -2.59 -19.84 6.56
C SER A 36 -3.04 -20.90 5.54
N SER A 37 -4.20 -20.67 4.90
CA SER A 37 -4.69 -21.55 3.84
C SER A 37 -3.76 -21.58 2.63
N ALA A 38 -3.30 -20.42 2.18
CA ALA A 38 -2.37 -20.32 1.05
C ALA A 38 -1.00 -20.98 1.36
N ALA A 39 -0.53 -20.88 2.62
CA ALA A 39 0.73 -21.46 3.07
C ALA A 39 0.74 -23.00 2.98
N VAL A 40 -0.42 -23.67 3.15
CA VAL A 40 -0.54 -25.13 2.96
C VAL A 40 -0.16 -25.52 1.52
N GLY A 41 -0.40 -24.67 0.52
CA GLY A 41 0.01 -24.90 -0.86
C GLY A 41 1.52 -25.02 -1.05
N LEU A 42 2.32 -24.33 -0.23
CA LEU A 42 3.79 -24.44 -0.24
C LEU A 42 4.29 -25.79 0.29
N LEU A 43 3.60 -26.36 1.27
CA LEU A 43 3.92 -27.71 1.79
C LEU A 43 3.84 -28.75 0.65
N ALA A 44 2.81 -28.67 -0.15
CA ALA A 44 2.62 -29.59 -1.26
C ALA A 44 3.67 -29.44 -2.38
N ARG A 45 4.30 -28.25 -2.49
CA ARG A 45 5.41 -27.99 -3.44
C ARG A 45 6.78 -28.47 -2.93
N GLY A 46 6.84 -29.12 -1.77
CA GLY A 46 8.09 -29.63 -1.18
C GLY A 46 9.04 -28.56 -0.66
N SER A 47 8.55 -27.34 -0.39
CA SER A 47 9.36 -26.26 0.15
C SER A 47 9.78 -26.55 1.58
N THR A 48 11.08 -26.61 1.85
CA THR A 48 11.66 -26.83 3.19
C THR A 48 11.64 -25.59 4.09
N HIS A 49 11.30 -24.40 3.52
CA HIS A 49 11.39 -23.11 4.23
C HIS A 49 10.05 -22.56 4.74
N ILE A 50 9.00 -23.37 4.80
CA ILE A 50 7.66 -22.93 5.24
C ILE A 50 7.66 -22.32 6.62
N SER A 51 8.36 -22.96 7.57
CA SER A 51 8.44 -22.48 8.96
C SER A 51 8.98 -21.04 9.01
N GLY A 52 9.98 -20.70 8.20
CA GLY A 52 10.54 -19.36 8.10
C GLY A 52 9.54 -18.35 7.51
N VAL A 53 8.80 -18.75 6.47
CA VAL A 53 7.81 -17.88 5.81
C VAL A 53 6.64 -17.58 6.75
N VAL A 54 6.10 -18.62 7.39
CA VAL A 54 5.01 -18.50 8.36
C VAL A 54 5.44 -17.69 9.58
N PHE A 55 6.65 -17.96 10.11
CA PHE A 55 7.21 -17.19 11.22
C PHE A 55 7.38 -15.71 10.85
N ASN A 56 7.96 -15.40 9.69
CA ASN A 56 8.14 -14.01 9.23
C ASN A 56 6.79 -13.30 9.09
N HIS A 57 5.77 -13.95 8.55
CA HIS A 57 4.46 -13.32 8.41
C HIS A 57 3.80 -13.06 9.77
N PHE A 58 3.70 -14.08 10.64
CA PHE A 58 2.99 -13.93 11.91
C PHE A 58 3.79 -13.21 12.98
N ALA A 59 5.07 -13.50 13.15
CA ALA A 59 5.86 -12.87 14.20
C ALA A 59 6.29 -11.45 13.81
N LEU A 60 6.84 -11.27 12.61
CA LEU A 60 7.39 -9.99 12.17
C LEU A 60 6.34 -9.13 11.45
N GLY A 61 5.51 -9.72 10.60
CA GLY A 61 4.45 -8.96 9.93
C GLY A 61 3.33 -8.58 10.90
N VAL A 62 2.59 -9.54 11.40
CA VAL A 62 1.41 -9.30 12.24
C VAL A 62 1.81 -8.90 13.66
N GLY A 63 2.66 -9.69 14.34
CA GLY A 63 3.01 -9.46 15.74
C GLY A 63 3.73 -8.14 15.96
N LEU A 64 4.85 -7.92 15.29
CA LEU A 64 5.57 -6.66 15.37
C LEU A 64 4.74 -5.51 14.78
N GLY A 65 3.97 -5.77 13.72
CA GLY A 65 3.04 -4.79 13.14
C GLY A 65 1.98 -4.31 14.13
N LEU A 66 1.40 -5.20 14.95
CA LEU A 66 0.48 -4.82 16.03
C LEU A 66 1.16 -3.94 17.08
N VAL A 67 2.43 -4.21 17.42
CA VAL A 67 3.21 -3.32 18.29
C VAL A 67 3.32 -1.93 17.67
N PHE A 68 3.65 -1.82 16.39
CA PHE A 68 3.72 -0.55 15.68
C PHE A 68 2.36 0.13 15.52
N LEU A 69 1.27 -0.63 15.39
CA LEU A 69 -0.10 -0.09 15.44
C LEU A 69 -0.34 0.57 16.80
N VAL A 70 0.02 -0.08 17.91
CA VAL A 70 -0.13 0.49 19.26
C VAL A 70 0.76 1.71 19.44
N ILE A 71 1.99 1.72 18.90
CA ILE A 71 2.88 2.87 18.92
C ILE A 71 2.26 4.03 18.13
N GLY A 72 1.80 3.79 16.89
CA GLY A 72 1.14 4.80 16.06
C GLY A 72 -0.13 5.36 16.70
N PHE A 73 -0.90 4.48 17.36
CA PHE A 73 -2.09 4.87 18.14
C PHE A 73 -1.77 5.69 19.38
N SER A 74 -0.64 5.44 20.04
CA SER A 74 -0.25 6.08 21.30
C SER A 74 0.41 7.44 21.10
N ILE A 75 1.16 7.60 20.00
CA ILE A 75 1.84 8.86 19.68
C ILE A 75 0.82 9.84 19.08
N ASP A 76 0.77 11.07 19.63
CA ASP A 76 -0.05 12.14 19.07
C ASP A 76 0.32 12.38 17.60
N TYR A 77 -0.66 12.27 16.70
CA TYR A 77 -0.41 12.43 15.25
C TYR A 77 0.24 13.77 14.90
N ARG A 78 0.05 14.82 15.69
CA ARG A 78 0.66 16.15 15.49
C ARG A 78 2.19 16.11 15.54
N LYS A 79 2.77 15.17 16.30
CA LYS A 79 4.24 15.00 16.37
C LYS A 79 4.83 14.51 15.06
N TRP A 80 4.07 13.74 14.27
CA TRP A 80 4.52 13.28 12.96
C TRP A 80 4.82 14.43 11.99
N ARG A 81 4.16 15.59 12.16
CA ARG A 81 4.45 16.79 11.38
C ARG A 81 5.89 17.29 11.56
N ILE A 82 6.42 17.19 12.78
CA ILE A 82 7.80 17.64 13.10
C ILE A 82 8.83 16.65 12.50
N VAL A 83 8.54 15.37 12.57
CA VAL A 83 9.42 14.29 12.11
C VAL A 83 9.34 14.08 10.59
N ALA A 84 8.29 14.59 9.94
CA ALA A 84 7.98 14.37 8.53
C ALA A 84 9.19 14.51 7.57
N PRO A 85 9.94 15.64 7.54
CA PRO A 85 11.05 15.81 6.60
C PRO A 85 12.20 14.84 6.88
N TYR A 86 12.46 14.54 8.15
CA TYR A 86 13.52 13.61 8.54
C TYR A 86 13.18 12.17 8.17
N LEU A 87 11.91 11.77 8.43
CA LEU A 87 11.42 10.44 8.07
C LEU A 87 11.44 10.25 6.55
N PHE A 88 11.02 11.26 5.80
CA PHE A 88 11.04 11.21 4.34
C PHE A 88 12.46 11.14 3.78
N GLY A 89 13.38 11.97 4.27
CA GLY A 89 14.78 11.91 3.91
C GLY A 89 15.43 10.57 4.24
N PHE A 90 15.15 10.03 5.44
CA PHE A 90 15.63 8.71 5.85
C PHE A 90 15.08 7.60 4.93
N ALA A 91 13.78 7.63 4.62
CA ALA A 91 13.16 6.64 3.75
C ALA A 91 13.71 6.69 2.31
N LEU A 92 13.99 7.88 1.77
CA LEU A 92 14.67 8.02 0.47
C LEU A 92 16.06 7.42 0.49
N ILE A 93 16.88 7.74 1.53
CA ILE A 93 18.22 7.19 1.68
C ILE A 93 18.18 5.67 1.83
N ALA A 94 17.30 5.15 2.68
CA ALA A 94 17.14 3.71 2.87
C ALA A 94 16.73 3.01 1.56
N THR A 95 15.88 3.64 0.75
CA THR A 95 15.47 3.10 -0.55
C THR A 95 16.62 3.13 -1.56
N LEU A 96 17.51 4.12 -1.49
CA LEU A 96 18.74 4.17 -2.29
C LEU A 96 19.78 3.12 -1.88
N MET A 97 19.85 2.74 -0.60
CA MET A 97 20.80 1.74 -0.11
C MET A 97 20.68 0.37 -0.79
N VAL A 98 19.52 0.05 -1.36
CA VAL A 98 19.30 -1.19 -2.12
C VAL A 98 20.24 -1.31 -3.34
N PHE A 99 20.73 -0.18 -3.87
CA PHE A 99 21.70 -0.20 -4.98
C PHE A 99 23.14 -0.53 -4.58
N ILE A 100 23.44 -0.53 -3.27
CA ILE A 100 24.77 -0.83 -2.77
C ILE A 100 25.05 -2.32 -2.95
N PRO A 101 26.15 -2.71 -3.63
CA PRO A 101 26.54 -4.11 -3.77
C PRO A 101 26.70 -4.80 -2.40
N GLY A 102 26.12 -5.98 -2.24
CA GLY A 102 26.16 -6.75 -0.99
C GLY A 102 25.06 -6.44 0.02
N ILE A 103 24.27 -5.37 -0.16
CA ILE A 103 23.14 -5.02 0.71
C ILE A 103 21.80 -5.33 0.02
N GLY A 104 21.67 -4.97 -1.25
CA GLY A 104 20.45 -5.16 -2.01
C GLY A 104 20.31 -6.56 -2.58
N MET A 105 19.14 -7.18 -2.33
CA MET A 105 18.75 -8.47 -2.89
C MET A 105 17.87 -8.24 -4.12
N GLU A 106 18.15 -9.00 -5.19
CA GLU A 106 17.35 -9.01 -6.39
C GLU A 106 16.25 -10.08 -6.28
N HIS A 107 15.01 -9.68 -6.45
CA HIS A 107 13.86 -10.58 -6.51
C HIS A 107 12.85 -10.07 -7.54
N GLY A 108 12.32 -10.98 -8.37
CA GLY A 108 11.32 -10.61 -9.38
C GLY A 108 11.80 -9.59 -10.43
N GLY A 109 13.10 -9.60 -10.78
CA GLY A 109 13.68 -8.73 -11.83
C GLY A 109 14.00 -7.30 -11.36
N GLY A 110 14.05 -7.04 -10.05
CA GLY A 110 14.46 -5.74 -9.50
C GLY A 110 15.12 -5.87 -8.14
N LYS A 111 16.09 -4.98 -7.87
CA LYS A 111 16.71 -4.85 -6.54
C LYS A 111 15.84 -3.95 -5.67
N ARG A 112 15.01 -4.54 -4.78
CA ARG A 112 14.01 -3.83 -3.98
C ARG A 112 14.11 -4.12 -2.48
N TRP A 113 14.82 -5.18 -2.12
CA TRP A 113 14.87 -5.72 -0.76
C TRP A 113 16.25 -5.55 -0.17
N ILE A 114 16.32 -5.30 1.13
CA ILE A 114 17.54 -5.35 1.94
C ILE A 114 17.48 -6.63 2.76
N ASP A 115 18.50 -7.46 2.64
CA ASP A 115 18.66 -8.65 3.47
C ASP A 115 19.42 -8.30 4.75
N LEU A 116 18.76 -8.47 5.89
CA LEU A 116 19.37 -8.30 7.21
C LEU A 116 19.78 -9.64 7.85
N GLY A 117 19.81 -10.72 7.05
CA GLY A 117 20.18 -12.07 7.44
C GLY A 117 19.02 -12.89 8.03
N PHE A 118 18.25 -12.35 8.96
CA PHE A 118 17.08 -12.99 9.57
C PHE A 118 15.75 -12.43 9.05
N VAL A 119 15.76 -11.27 8.41
CA VAL A 119 14.60 -10.57 7.87
C VAL A 119 14.97 -9.85 6.59
N THR A 120 14.08 -9.92 5.60
CA THR A 120 14.14 -9.06 4.42
C THR A 120 13.20 -7.88 4.58
N VAL A 121 13.69 -6.67 4.34
CA VAL A 121 12.94 -5.43 4.46
C VAL A 121 12.90 -4.73 3.12
N GLN A 122 11.73 -4.25 2.72
CA GLN A 122 11.57 -3.40 1.55
C GLN A 122 11.47 -1.94 2.01
N PRO A 123 12.52 -1.11 1.79
CA PRO A 123 12.52 0.27 2.28
C PRO A 123 11.47 1.16 1.63
N SER A 124 11.05 0.85 0.41
CA SER A 124 9.99 1.60 -0.29
C SER A 124 8.62 1.48 0.41
N GLU A 125 8.41 0.47 1.28
CA GLU A 125 7.23 0.41 2.14
C GLU A 125 7.19 1.58 3.12
N LEU A 126 8.33 1.86 3.79
CA LEU A 126 8.46 3.03 4.66
C LEU A 126 8.33 4.34 3.86
N LEU A 127 8.83 4.36 2.63
CA LEU A 127 8.75 5.55 1.76
C LEU A 127 7.29 5.92 1.43
N LYS A 128 6.36 4.95 1.29
CA LYS A 128 4.93 5.22 1.06
C LYS A 128 4.34 6.08 2.19
N ILE A 129 4.46 5.64 3.43
CA ILE A 129 3.89 6.39 4.57
C ILE A 129 4.67 7.69 4.83
N ALA A 130 5.99 7.71 4.66
CA ALA A 130 6.79 8.92 4.81
C ALA A 130 6.39 9.99 3.79
N ALA A 131 6.13 9.63 2.54
CA ALA A 131 5.63 10.53 1.49
C ALA A 131 4.24 11.09 1.83
N VAL A 132 3.36 10.28 2.39
CA VAL A 132 2.04 10.72 2.88
C VAL A 132 2.20 11.72 4.03
N ILE A 133 3.02 11.43 5.04
CA ILE A 133 3.22 12.28 6.21
C ILE A 133 3.83 13.62 5.80
N VAL A 134 4.87 13.64 4.95
CA VAL A 134 5.51 14.88 4.51
C VAL A 134 4.58 15.70 3.62
N SER A 135 3.79 15.06 2.76
CA SER A 135 2.78 15.74 1.94
C SER A 135 1.74 16.43 2.81
N ALA A 136 1.16 15.70 3.78
CA ALA A 136 0.19 16.27 4.72
C ALA A 136 0.78 17.44 5.52
N ALA A 137 2.05 17.31 5.98
CA ALA A 137 2.72 18.37 6.73
C ALA A 137 2.95 19.63 5.89
N TYR A 138 3.42 19.45 4.66
CA TYR A 138 3.76 20.55 3.78
C TYR A 138 2.50 21.27 3.26
N PHE A 139 1.51 20.55 2.77
CA PHE A 139 0.24 21.13 2.32
C PHE A 139 -0.55 21.80 3.45
N ALA A 140 -0.50 21.24 4.66
CA ALA A 140 -1.08 21.90 5.83
C ALA A 140 -0.35 23.20 6.19
N ALA A 141 0.93 23.35 5.89
CA ALA A 141 1.68 24.58 6.07
C ALA A 141 1.35 25.63 5.00
N LEU A 142 1.15 25.22 3.76
CA LEU A 142 0.80 26.09 2.64
C LEU A 142 -0.59 26.72 2.77
N ARG A 143 -1.56 26.02 3.38
CA ARG A 143 -2.95 26.47 3.54
C ARG A 143 -3.56 27.01 2.22
N ALA A 144 -3.99 28.27 2.20
CA ALA A 144 -4.58 28.92 1.03
C ALA A 144 -3.62 29.00 -0.19
N GLU A 145 -2.31 28.99 0.03
CA GLU A 145 -1.33 29.01 -1.03
C GLU A 145 -1.22 27.66 -1.78
N ALA A 146 -1.83 26.57 -1.25
CA ALA A 146 -1.89 25.30 -1.94
C ALA A 146 -2.55 25.36 -3.32
N SER A 147 -3.47 26.31 -3.54
CA SER A 147 -4.12 26.54 -4.83
C SER A 147 -3.28 27.35 -5.84
N THR A 148 -2.05 27.71 -5.47
CA THR A 148 -1.11 28.46 -6.32
C THR A 148 -0.03 27.54 -6.90
N TRP A 149 0.90 28.12 -7.67
CA TRP A 149 2.08 27.40 -8.20
C TRP A 149 2.93 26.74 -7.07
N LYS A 150 2.86 27.27 -5.83
CA LYS A 150 3.57 26.67 -4.68
C LYS A 150 3.03 25.29 -4.32
N GLY A 151 1.70 25.08 -4.43
CA GLY A 151 1.10 23.76 -4.25
C GLY A 151 1.55 22.78 -5.32
N LEU A 152 1.63 23.23 -6.56
CA LEU A 152 2.12 22.42 -7.67
C LEU A 152 3.60 22.05 -7.50
N ALA A 153 4.42 23.03 -7.12
CA ALA A 153 5.85 22.81 -6.84
C ALA A 153 6.04 21.83 -5.66
N ALA A 154 5.19 21.93 -4.63
CA ALA A 154 5.19 20.99 -3.50
C ALA A 154 4.86 19.56 -3.95
N PHE A 155 3.79 19.39 -4.73
CA PHE A 155 3.42 18.09 -5.28
C PHE A 155 4.58 17.47 -6.09
N GLY A 156 5.11 18.25 -7.05
CA GLY A 156 6.22 17.78 -7.89
C GLY A 156 7.49 17.49 -7.08
N GLY A 157 7.86 18.37 -6.15
CA GLY A 157 9.07 18.21 -5.33
C GLY A 157 9.03 16.97 -4.42
N ILE A 158 7.86 16.67 -3.82
CA ILE A 158 7.70 15.49 -2.98
C ILE A 158 7.63 14.21 -3.83
N ALA A 159 6.98 14.26 -5.00
CA ALA A 159 6.83 13.11 -5.87
C ALA A 159 8.12 12.77 -6.64
N LEU A 160 8.97 13.75 -6.93
CA LEU A 160 10.16 13.60 -7.78
C LEU A 160 11.19 12.63 -7.18
N GLY A 161 11.49 12.74 -5.89
CA GLY A 161 12.44 11.86 -5.21
C GLY A 161 12.06 10.38 -5.32
N PRO A 162 10.86 9.98 -4.84
CA PRO A 162 10.35 8.64 -5.04
C PRO A 162 10.30 8.21 -6.50
N ALA A 163 9.87 9.09 -7.42
CA ALA A 163 9.76 8.77 -8.85
C ALA A 163 11.10 8.38 -9.46
N LEU A 164 12.16 9.14 -9.18
CA LEU A 164 13.51 8.86 -9.69
C LEU A 164 14.04 7.52 -9.14
N ILE A 165 13.91 7.30 -7.82
CA ILE A 165 14.47 6.10 -7.17
C ILE A 165 13.70 4.85 -7.61
N LEU A 166 12.37 4.88 -7.58
CA LEU A 166 11.55 3.72 -7.90
C LEU A 166 11.54 3.40 -9.41
N ALA A 167 11.72 4.40 -10.27
CA ALA A 167 11.98 4.15 -11.69
C ALA A 167 13.30 3.40 -11.91
N MET A 168 14.34 3.69 -11.12
CA MET A 168 15.61 2.95 -11.16
C MET A 168 15.48 1.52 -10.63
N GLN A 169 14.53 1.25 -9.71
CA GLN A 169 14.24 -0.06 -9.09
C GLN A 169 13.22 -0.89 -9.88
N PRO A 170 12.78 -0.52 -11.04
CA PRO A 170 11.56 -0.90 -11.79
C PRO A 170 10.33 -1.21 -10.89
N ASP A 171 10.03 -0.33 -9.93
CA ASP A 171 8.91 -0.51 -8.99
C ASP A 171 7.79 0.52 -9.23
N PHE A 172 7.11 0.37 -10.39
CA PHE A 172 6.02 1.28 -10.77
C PHE A 172 4.74 1.06 -9.96
N GLY A 173 4.56 -0.13 -9.38
CA GLY A 173 3.43 -0.39 -8.49
C GLY A 173 3.48 0.49 -7.24
N THR A 174 4.58 0.44 -6.52
CA THR A 174 4.81 1.28 -5.34
C THR A 174 4.82 2.78 -5.69
N LEU A 175 5.44 3.15 -6.82
CA LEU A 175 5.41 4.53 -7.31
C LEU A 175 3.98 5.02 -7.55
N GLY A 176 3.14 4.21 -8.20
CA GLY A 176 1.74 4.53 -8.46
C GLY A 176 0.97 4.80 -7.17
N ILE A 177 1.15 3.95 -6.14
CA ILE A 177 0.52 4.12 -4.82
C ILE A 177 0.98 5.42 -4.14
N ILE A 178 2.29 5.74 -4.18
CA ILE A 178 2.83 6.98 -3.63
C ILE A 178 2.21 8.19 -4.33
N VAL A 179 2.22 8.21 -5.66
CA VAL A 179 1.70 9.33 -6.46
C VAL A 179 0.20 9.52 -6.23
N ILE A 180 -0.60 8.45 -6.23
CA ILE A 180 -2.04 8.53 -5.95
C ILE A 180 -2.30 9.06 -4.54
N SER A 181 -1.49 8.65 -3.55
CA SER A 181 -1.64 9.11 -2.17
C SER A 181 -1.29 10.59 -2.01
N ILE A 182 -0.17 11.04 -2.60
CA ILE A 182 0.21 12.48 -2.62
C ILE A 182 -0.84 13.30 -3.38
N PHE A 183 -1.34 12.77 -4.52
CA PHE A 183 -2.40 13.39 -5.30
C PHE A 183 -3.67 13.59 -4.46
N ALA A 184 -4.13 12.58 -3.75
CA ALA A 184 -5.30 12.69 -2.88
C ALA A 184 -5.12 13.74 -1.78
N VAL A 185 -3.93 13.80 -1.17
CA VAL A 185 -3.58 14.83 -0.18
C VAL A 185 -3.58 16.22 -0.81
N ALA A 186 -2.98 16.38 -2.01
CA ALA A 186 -2.92 17.66 -2.71
C ALA A 186 -4.33 18.17 -3.11
N VAL A 187 -5.19 17.29 -3.61
CA VAL A 187 -6.60 17.59 -3.93
C VAL A 187 -7.36 18.02 -2.68
N ALA A 188 -7.24 17.27 -1.59
CA ALA A 188 -7.87 17.61 -0.31
C ALA A 188 -7.35 18.92 0.28
N ALA A 189 -6.12 19.31 -0.03
CA ALA A 189 -5.52 20.59 0.36
C ALA A 189 -5.96 21.77 -0.53
N GLY A 190 -6.67 21.51 -1.64
CA GLY A 190 -7.19 22.54 -2.55
C GLY A 190 -6.27 22.87 -3.72
N VAL A 191 -5.33 22.02 -4.09
CA VAL A 191 -4.54 22.17 -5.33
C VAL A 191 -5.47 22.02 -6.53
N ARG A 192 -5.29 22.86 -7.54
CA ARG A 192 -6.15 22.85 -8.73
C ARG A 192 -5.95 21.57 -9.53
N LEU A 193 -7.02 20.82 -9.73
CA LEU A 193 -7.01 19.56 -10.49
C LEU A 193 -6.44 19.71 -11.91
N ARG A 194 -6.72 20.86 -12.56
CA ARG A 194 -6.17 21.17 -13.89
C ARG A 194 -4.64 21.15 -13.89
N ASP A 195 -4.02 21.76 -12.90
CA ASP A 195 -2.57 21.90 -12.83
C ASP A 195 -1.89 20.56 -12.53
N ILE A 196 -2.51 19.76 -11.64
CA ILE A 196 -2.07 18.38 -11.39
C ILE A 196 -2.27 17.51 -12.63
N GLY A 197 -3.39 17.69 -13.36
CA GLY A 197 -3.65 16.98 -14.61
C GLY A 197 -2.58 17.26 -15.68
N ILE A 198 -2.14 18.50 -15.81
CA ILE A 198 -1.05 18.88 -16.73
C ILE A 198 0.26 18.19 -16.33
N MET A 199 0.60 18.17 -15.04
CA MET A 199 1.79 17.46 -14.55
C MET A 199 1.68 15.95 -14.77
N GLY A 200 0.50 15.35 -14.51
CA GLY A 200 0.25 13.95 -14.78
C GLY A 200 0.45 13.61 -16.26
N LEU A 201 -0.09 14.44 -17.14
CA LEU A 201 0.09 14.27 -18.58
C LEU A 201 1.57 14.38 -19.00
N ALA A 202 2.29 15.38 -18.44
CA ALA A 202 3.73 15.50 -18.67
C ALA A 202 4.51 14.28 -18.17
N ALA A 203 4.17 13.76 -16.97
CA ALA A 203 4.79 12.57 -16.42
C ALA A 203 4.55 11.31 -17.28
N VAL A 204 3.33 11.16 -17.80
CA VAL A 204 3.00 10.09 -18.76
C VAL A 204 3.80 10.26 -20.05
N GLY A 205 3.93 11.48 -20.55
CA GLY A 205 4.77 11.78 -21.74
C GLY A 205 6.24 11.39 -21.53
N VAL A 206 6.80 11.76 -20.36
CA VAL A 206 8.18 11.35 -19.99
C VAL A 206 8.29 9.83 -19.88
N LEU A 207 7.32 9.17 -19.27
CA LEU A 207 7.32 7.71 -19.15
C LEU A 207 7.29 7.03 -20.53
N LEU A 208 6.45 7.53 -21.44
CA LEU A 208 6.40 7.02 -22.82
C LEU A 208 7.72 7.24 -23.55
N LEU A 209 8.38 8.39 -23.37
CA LEU A 209 9.71 8.64 -23.94
C LEU A 209 10.77 7.68 -23.36
N LEU A 210 10.69 7.39 -22.05
CA LEU A 210 11.60 6.44 -21.42
C LEU A 210 11.42 5.01 -21.94
N THR A 211 10.20 4.60 -22.33
CA THR A 211 9.96 3.26 -22.89
C THR A 211 10.64 3.04 -24.25
N LEU A 212 11.02 4.12 -24.95
CA LEU A 212 11.82 4.04 -26.18
C LEU A 212 13.25 3.59 -25.91
N THR A 213 13.70 3.61 -24.65
CA THR A 213 15.04 3.13 -24.30
C THR A 213 14.99 1.64 -23.95
N PRO A 214 15.99 0.82 -24.37
CA PRO A 214 15.98 -0.63 -24.10
C PRO A 214 15.83 -1.01 -22.63
N LYS A 215 16.32 -0.17 -21.73
CA LYS A 215 16.27 -0.39 -20.28
C LYS A 215 14.85 -0.47 -19.73
N TYR A 216 13.89 0.24 -20.33
CA TYR A 216 12.49 0.32 -19.85
C TYR A 216 11.52 -0.46 -20.74
N HIS A 217 12.03 -1.29 -21.67
CA HIS A 217 11.20 -2.09 -22.57
C HIS A 217 10.23 -3.02 -21.82
N TYR A 218 10.63 -3.51 -20.63
CA TYR A 218 9.78 -4.33 -19.76
C TYR A 218 8.46 -3.65 -19.33
N VAL A 219 8.39 -2.30 -19.32
CA VAL A 219 7.12 -1.58 -19.05
C VAL A 219 6.15 -1.82 -20.19
N PHE A 220 6.67 -1.80 -21.42
CA PHE A 220 5.90 -2.09 -22.62
C PHE A 220 5.41 -3.54 -22.63
N GLU A 221 6.28 -4.49 -22.25
CA GLU A 221 5.93 -5.90 -22.12
C GLU A 221 4.81 -6.13 -21.10
N ARG A 222 4.79 -5.40 -19.97
CA ARG A 222 3.71 -5.47 -19.00
C ARG A 222 2.38 -4.96 -19.54
N ILE A 223 2.41 -3.87 -20.30
CA ILE A 223 1.21 -3.31 -20.94
C ILE A 223 0.72 -4.25 -22.02
N ASP A 224 1.62 -4.78 -22.85
CA ASP A 224 1.28 -5.76 -23.90
C ASP A 224 0.71 -7.05 -23.30
N THR A 225 1.31 -7.56 -22.23
CA THR A 225 0.78 -8.72 -21.49
C THR A 225 -0.62 -8.47 -20.95
N PHE A 226 -0.89 -7.26 -20.50
CA PHE A 226 -2.22 -6.86 -20.01
C PHE A 226 -3.24 -6.79 -21.15
N ILE A 227 -2.85 -6.23 -22.31
CA ILE A 227 -3.75 -6.09 -23.47
C ILE A 227 -3.96 -7.45 -24.16
N ASN A 228 -2.89 -8.26 -24.28
CA ASN A 228 -2.87 -9.54 -24.99
C ASN A 228 -2.41 -10.70 -24.10
N PRO A 229 -3.12 -11.06 -23.03
CA PRO A 229 -2.68 -12.09 -22.07
C PRO A 229 -2.57 -13.50 -22.70
N ALA A 230 -3.23 -13.74 -23.85
CA ALA A 230 -3.21 -15.00 -24.57
C ALA A 230 -2.00 -15.17 -25.50
N ALA A 231 -1.39 -14.09 -25.94
CA ALA A 231 -0.28 -14.11 -26.91
C ALA A 231 1.07 -14.44 -26.26
N GLN A 232 1.18 -14.36 -24.95
CA GLN A 232 2.44 -14.60 -24.25
C GLN A 232 2.54 -16.02 -23.67
N SER A 233 3.78 -16.51 -23.62
CA SER A 233 4.21 -17.88 -23.34
C SER A 233 3.55 -18.51 -22.09
N ALA A 234 3.64 -19.83 -21.99
CA ALA A 234 3.13 -20.67 -20.88
C ALA A 234 3.76 -20.35 -19.50
N GLN A 235 4.64 -19.35 -19.41
CA GLN A 235 5.32 -18.92 -18.19
C GLN A 235 5.38 -17.38 -18.16
N GLY A 236 5.28 -16.78 -16.96
CA GLY A 236 5.36 -15.34 -16.74
C GLY A 236 4.05 -14.66 -16.31
N GLN A 237 3.95 -13.36 -16.50
CA GLN A 237 2.84 -12.54 -16.01
C GLN A 237 1.49 -12.91 -16.66
N GLY A 238 1.46 -13.24 -17.95
CA GLY A 238 0.24 -13.69 -18.61
C GLY A 238 -0.27 -15.03 -18.06
N TYR A 239 0.63 -15.91 -17.67
CA TYR A 239 0.27 -17.15 -16.97
C TYR A 239 -0.35 -16.86 -15.60
N GLN A 240 0.24 -15.96 -14.82
CA GLN A 240 -0.28 -15.57 -13.49
C GLN A 240 -1.69 -15.00 -13.58
N ILE A 241 -1.97 -14.07 -14.51
CA ILE A 241 -3.31 -13.51 -14.73
C ILE A 241 -4.31 -14.62 -15.08
N ARG A 242 -3.97 -15.51 -16.00
CA ARG A 242 -4.85 -16.62 -16.42
C ARG A 242 -5.18 -17.55 -15.25
N GLN A 243 -4.16 -17.95 -14.47
CA GLN A 243 -4.37 -18.81 -13.30
C GLN A 243 -5.19 -18.12 -12.21
N SER A 244 -5.00 -16.82 -12.02
CA SER A 244 -5.82 -16.03 -11.09
C SER A 244 -7.28 -15.99 -11.53
N LEU A 245 -7.56 -15.76 -12.82
CA LEU A 245 -8.93 -15.76 -13.34
C LEU A 245 -9.58 -17.15 -13.28
N ILE A 246 -8.81 -18.23 -13.54
CA ILE A 246 -9.29 -19.60 -13.38
C ILE A 246 -9.63 -19.89 -11.91
N ALA A 247 -8.77 -19.49 -10.97
CA ALA A 247 -9.01 -19.63 -9.54
C ALA A 247 -10.31 -18.92 -9.12
N ILE A 248 -10.43 -17.62 -9.47
CA ILE A 248 -11.61 -16.79 -9.15
C ILE A 248 -12.88 -17.40 -9.76
N GLY A 249 -12.84 -17.77 -11.06
CA GLY A 249 -13.98 -18.36 -11.75
C GLY A 249 -14.40 -19.73 -11.19
N SER A 250 -13.42 -20.54 -10.71
CA SER A 250 -13.69 -21.85 -10.15
C SER A 250 -14.34 -21.82 -8.76
N GLY A 251 -14.29 -20.67 -8.05
CA GLY A 251 -14.89 -20.51 -6.74
C GLY A 251 -16.42 -20.41 -6.77
N GLY A 252 -17.03 -20.05 -7.91
CA GLY A 252 -18.50 -19.88 -8.00
C GLY A 252 -19.03 -18.88 -6.98
N MET A 253 -20.28 -19.08 -6.52
CA MET A 253 -20.93 -18.15 -5.55
C MET A 253 -20.40 -18.30 -4.13
N PHE A 254 -20.21 -19.52 -3.63
CA PHE A 254 -19.93 -19.83 -2.22
C PHE A 254 -18.52 -20.33 -1.96
N GLY A 255 -17.72 -20.50 -3.02
CA GLY A 255 -16.37 -21.04 -2.92
C GLY A 255 -16.31 -22.56 -2.84
N ARG A 256 -15.08 -23.10 -2.86
CA ARG A 256 -14.80 -24.52 -2.70
C ARG A 256 -14.71 -24.94 -1.23
N GLY A 257 -14.69 -23.99 -0.32
CA GLY A 257 -14.44 -24.17 1.11
C GLY A 257 -13.03 -23.76 1.51
N LEU A 258 -12.89 -23.27 2.74
CA LEU A 258 -11.60 -22.85 3.30
C LEU A 258 -10.60 -24.01 3.27
N GLY A 259 -9.41 -23.77 2.74
CA GLY A 259 -8.38 -24.81 2.57
C GLY A 259 -8.56 -25.72 1.36
N GLN A 260 -9.71 -25.69 0.66
CA GLN A 260 -10.07 -26.59 -0.43
C GLN A 260 -9.70 -26.03 -1.83
N GLY A 261 -9.08 -24.86 -1.90
CA GLY A 261 -8.59 -24.29 -3.15
C GLY A 261 -7.52 -25.18 -3.78
N ILE A 262 -7.62 -25.44 -5.10
CA ILE A 262 -6.71 -26.31 -5.83
C ILE A 262 -5.55 -25.51 -6.47
N GLN A 263 -5.86 -24.29 -6.92
CA GLN A 263 -4.89 -23.49 -7.70
C GLN A 263 -3.63 -23.12 -6.90
N LYS A 264 -3.76 -22.93 -5.60
CA LYS A 264 -2.65 -22.61 -4.69
C LYS A 264 -1.57 -23.70 -4.60
N PHE A 265 -1.90 -24.97 -4.91
CA PHE A 265 -0.95 -26.09 -4.74
C PHE A 265 0.13 -26.14 -5.82
N THR A 266 -0.20 -25.92 -7.09
CA THR A 266 0.76 -26.08 -8.20
C THR A 266 0.67 -25.02 -9.27
N TYR A 267 -0.51 -24.46 -9.52
CA TYR A 267 -0.76 -23.68 -10.72
C TYR A 267 -0.60 -22.17 -10.53
N LEU A 268 -1.06 -21.64 -9.40
CA LEU A 268 -1.07 -20.20 -9.14
C LEU A 268 0.30 -19.71 -8.67
N PRO A 269 0.99 -18.81 -9.38
CA PRO A 269 2.21 -18.16 -8.87
C PRO A 269 1.89 -17.29 -7.66
N GLU A 270 2.84 -17.17 -6.73
CA GLU A 270 2.78 -16.30 -5.55
C GLU A 270 1.42 -16.31 -4.79
N PRO A 271 0.89 -17.51 -4.42
CA PRO A 271 -0.47 -17.61 -3.83
C PRO A 271 -0.60 -16.94 -2.48
N MET A 272 0.49 -16.73 -1.73
CA MET A 272 0.53 -15.99 -0.47
C MET A 272 0.88 -14.52 -0.65
N GLY A 273 1.50 -14.18 -1.77
CA GLY A 273 1.93 -12.83 -2.13
C GLY A 273 0.81 -12.05 -2.81
N ASP A 274 1.09 -11.58 -4.00
CA ASP A 274 0.20 -10.74 -4.79
C ASP A 274 -1.04 -11.46 -5.33
N SER A 275 -1.02 -12.81 -5.47
CA SER A 275 -2.17 -13.59 -5.97
C SER A 275 -3.16 -14.03 -4.87
N ILE A 276 -3.02 -13.58 -3.63
CA ILE A 276 -3.85 -14.09 -2.52
C ILE A 276 -5.34 -13.80 -2.69
N PHE A 277 -5.72 -12.71 -3.38
CA PHE A 277 -7.12 -12.41 -3.68
C PHE A 277 -7.77 -13.50 -4.55
N ALA A 278 -7.01 -14.11 -5.46
CA ALA A 278 -7.50 -15.23 -6.27
C ALA A 278 -7.75 -16.47 -5.39
N VAL A 279 -6.91 -16.73 -4.38
CA VAL A 279 -7.13 -17.79 -3.38
C VAL A 279 -8.37 -17.51 -2.53
N VAL A 280 -8.56 -16.26 -2.06
CA VAL A 280 -9.77 -15.82 -1.33
C VAL A 280 -11.01 -16.12 -2.16
N SER A 281 -11.00 -15.76 -3.44
CA SER A 281 -12.14 -15.94 -4.34
C SER A 281 -12.36 -17.41 -4.73
N GLU A 282 -11.33 -18.23 -4.83
CA GLU A 282 -11.47 -19.67 -5.05
C GLU A 282 -12.10 -20.37 -3.85
N GLU A 283 -11.65 -20.05 -2.63
CA GLU A 283 -12.06 -20.76 -1.41
C GLU A 283 -13.39 -20.24 -0.85
N LEU A 284 -13.66 -18.94 -0.90
CA LEU A 284 -14.84 -18.30 -0.33
C LEU A 284 -15.83 -17.82 -1.40
N GLY A 285 -15.52 -18.00 -2.68
CA GLY A 285 -16.38 -17.69 -3.80
C GLY A 285 -16.57 -16.18 -4.03
N PHE A 286 -17.56 -15.86 -4.86
CA PHE A 286 -17.96 -14.49 -5.14
C PHE A 286 -18.34 -13.71 -3.89
N LEU A 287 -19.03 -14.37 -2.93
CA LEU A 287 -19.39 -13.73 -1.66
C LEU A 287 -18.17 -13.36 -0.82
N GLY A 288 -17.18 -14.25 -0.72
CA GLY A 288 -15.94 -13.97 0.04
C GLY A 288 -15.11 -12.85 -0.60
N GLY A 289 -14.92 -12.90 -1.93
CA GLY A 289 -14.27 -11.83 -2.69
C GLY A 289 -15.02 -10.49 -2.54
N GLY A 290 -16.36 -10.51 -2.63
CA GLY A 290 -17.21 -9.34 -2.45
C GLY A 290 -17.14 -8.76 -1.04
N ILE A 291 -17.12 -9.59 0.00
CA ILE A 291 -16.93 -9.16 1.39
C ILE A 291 -15.55 -8.51 1.55
N CYS A 292 -14.50 -9.11 0.99
CA CYS A 292 -13.14 -8.55 1.03
C CYS A 292 -13.10 -7.14 0.41
N ILE A 293 -13.66 -6.97 -0.79
CA ILE A 293 -13.81 -5.67 -1.47
C ILE A 293 -14.62 -4.70 -0.60
N GLY A 294 -15.74 -5.15 -0.06
CA GLY A 294 -16.62 -4.37 0.81
C GLY A 294 -15.91 -3.86 2.07
N LEU A 295 -15.07 -4.68 2.71
CA LEU A 295 -14.29 -4.29 3.89
C LEU A 295 -13.29 -3.18 3.54
N PHE A 296 -12.60 -3.24 2.40
CA PHE A 296 -11.70 -2.17 1.95
C PHE A 296 -12.44 -0.89 1.58
N LEU A 297 -13.62 -1.00 0.92
CA LEU A 297 -14.47 0.16 0.67
C LEU A 297 -14.91 0.84 1.97
N LEU A 298 -15.37 0.06 2.95
CA LEU A 298 -15.77 0.58 4.25
C LEU A 298 -14.58 1.20 5.01
N LEU A 299 -13.38 0.62 4.90
CA LEU A 299 -12.15 1.18 5.46
C LEU A 299 -11.88 2.58 4.86
N GLY A 300 -11.99 2.71 3.53
CA GLY A 300 -11.82 4.00 2.84
C GLY A 300 -12.85 5.02 3.25
N LEU A 301 -14.14 4.66 3.24
CA LEU A 301 -15.24 5.54 3.64
C LEU A 301 -15.08 6.02 5.09
N LYS A 302 -14.67 5.11 5.99
CA LYS A 302 -14.37 5.47 7.39
C LYS A 302 -13.16 6.38 7.50
N GLY A 303 -12.08 6.10 6.78
CA GLY A 303 -10.88 6.93 6.78
C GLY A 303 -11.15 8.36 6.28
N TYR A 304 -11.87 8.50 5.17
CA TYR A 304 -12.30 9.83 4.69
C TYR A 304 -13.30 10.51 5.64
N GLY A 305 -14.18 9.74 6.29
CA GLY A 305 -15.04 10.25 7.34
C GLY A 305 -14.27 10.78 8.56
N ILE A 306 -13.16 10.14 8.93
CA ILE A 306 -12.23 10.60 9.96
C ILE A 306 -11.53 11.89 9.50
N ALA A 307 -11.06 11.93 8.25
CA ALA A 307 -10.44 13.11 7.67
C ALA A 307 -11.35 14.35 7.74
N ALA A 308 -12.61 14.19 7.35
CA ALA A 308 -13.61 15.27 7.35
C ALA A 308 -13.95 15.81 8.75
N ARG A 309 -13.75 14.99 9.79
CA ARG A 309 -14.01 15.35 11.21
C ARG A 309 -12.75 15.73 11.98
N SER A 310 -11.60 15.71 11.34
CA SER A 310 -10.34 16.04 11.99
C SER A 310 -10.35 17.49 12.53
N PRO A 311 -9.84 17.73 13.75
CA PRO A 311 -9.85 19.06 14.36
C PRO A 311 -8.88 20.05 13.70
N ASP A 312 -7.92 19.58 12.93
CA ASP A 312 -6.95 20.41 12.24
C ASP A 312 -6.65 19.89 10.81
N LEU A 313 -6.17 20.78 9.96
CA LEU A 313 -5.92 20.49 8.55
C LEU A 313 -4.88 19.39 8.37
N PHE A 314 -3.81 19.37 9.18
CA PHE A 314 -2.78 18.33 9.08
C PHE A 314 -3.34 16.94 9.34
N GLY A 315 -4.12 16.76 10.43
CA GLY A 315 -4.76 15.50 10.74
C GLY A 315 -5.73 15.05 9.66
N GLY A 316 -6.50 15.98 9.07
CA GLY A 316 -7.40 15.70 7.95
C GLY A 316 -6.66 15.21 6.71
N LEU A 317 -5.63 15.94 6.30
CA LEU A 317 -4.80 15.58 5.14
C LEU A 317 -4.05 14.25 5.35
N LEU A 318 -3.54 14.03 6.57
CA LEU A 318 -2.87 12.78 6.92
C LEU A 318 -3.83 11.59 6.86
N ALA A 319 -5.05 11.75 7.36
CA ALA A 319 -6.08 10.72 7.29
C ALA A 319 -6.50 10.42 5.84
N VAL A 320 -6.62 11.44 4.97
CA VAL A 320 -6.85 11.25 3.52
C VAL A 320 -5.71 10.42 2.92
N GLY A 321 -4.47 10.83 3.14
CA GLY A 321 -3.31 10.15 2.54
C GLY A 321 -3.17 8.70 2.99
N ILE A 322 -3.30 8.42 4.31
CA ILE A 322 -3.25 7.05 4.84
C ILE A 322 -4.38 6.19 4.28
N SER A 323 -5.60 6.72 4.24
CA SER A 323 -6.75 5.96 3.72
C SER A 323 -6.60 5.65 2.24
N THR A 324 -6.14 6.63 1.44
CA THR A 324 -5.87 6.43 0.00
C THR A 324 -4.76 5.40 -0.21
N TYR A 325 -3.68 5.45 0.57
CA TYR A 325 -2.58 4.51 0.50
C TYR A 325 -3.06 3.08 0.79
N LEU A 326 -3.69 2.85 1.95
CA LEU A 326 -4.10 1.51 2.38
C LEU A 326 -5.12 0.89 1.43
N VAL A 327 -6.11 1.67 1.02
CA VAL A 327 -7.21 1.21 0.16
C VAL A 327 -6.77 1.14 -1.30
N GLY A 328 -5.99 2.11 -1.77
CA GLY A 328 -5.45 2.14 -3.12
C GLY A 328 -4.57 0.94 -3.42
N GLU A 329 -3.70 0.57 -2.47
CA GLU A 329 -2.85 -0.63 -2.57
C GLU A 329 -3.70 -1.89 -2.72
N ALA A 330 -4.72 -2.06 -1.89
CA ALA A 330 -5.63 -3.19 -1.97
C ALA A 330 -6.39 -3.25 -3.30
N PHE A 331 -6.94 -2.12 -3.77
CA PHE A 331 -7.67 -2.10 -5.04
C PHE A 331 -6.80 -2.30 -6.26
N VAL A 332 -5.54 -1.82 -6.25
CA VAL A 332 -4.58 -2.09 -7.33
C VAL A 332 -4.28 -3.59 -7.41
N ASN A 333 -4.07 -4.26 -6.27
CA ASN A 333 -3.87 -5.71 -6.24
C ASN A 333 -5.11 -6.47 -6.74
N ILE A 334 -6.30 -6.15 -6.21
CA ILE A 334 -7.55 -6.80 -6.60
C ILE A 334 -7.82 -6.61 -8.11
N ALA A 335 -7.64 -5.39 -8.63
CA ALA A 335 -7.83 -5.10 -10.04
C ALA A 335 -6.86 -5.88 -10.93
N ALA A 336 -5.61 -6.03 -10.50
CA ALA A 336 -4.60 -6.85 -11.22
C ALA A 336 -5.00 -8.33 -11.26
N MET A 337 -5.50 -8.89 -10.15
CA MET A 337 -5.94 -10.29 -10.09
C MET A 337 -7.22 -10.55 -10.90
N LEU A 338 -8.08 -9.54 -11.03
CA LEU A 338 -9.27 -9.57 -11.89
C LEU A 338 -8.96 -9.30 -13.38
N GLY A 339 -7.68 -9.06 -13.74
CA GLY A 339 -7.31 -8.72 -15.11
C GLY A 339 -7.80 -7.33 -15.55
N MET A 340 -8.13 -6.43 -14.62
CA MET A 340 -8.58 -5.05 -14.88
C MET A 340 -7.43 -4.04 -14.84
N ALA A 341 -6.25 -4.46 -14.37
CA ALA A 341 -5.04 -3.65 -14.31
C ALA A 341 -3.81 -4.53 -14.59
N PRO A 342 -2.69 -3.96 -15.08
CA PRO A 342 -1.44 -4.70 -15.22
C PRO A 342 -0.95 -5.23 -13.86
N LEU A 343 -0.26 -6.37 -13.88
CA LEU A 343 0.38 -6.93 -12.68
C LEU A 343 1.46 -5.98 -12.17
N THR A 344 1.32 -5.55 -10.92
CA THR A 344 2.24 -4.60 -10.28
C THR A 344 3.14 -5.25 -9.24
N GLY A 345 2.80 -6.46 -8.75
CA GLY A 345 3.51 -7.12 -7.65
C GLY A 345 3.28 -6.44 -6.29
N VAL A 346 2.24 -5.61 -6.18
CA VAL A 346 1.87 -4.94 -4.92
C VAL A 346 1.04 -5.90 -4.07
N PRO A 347 1.38 -6.10 -2.78
CA PRO A 347 0.65 -7.02 -1.93
C PRO A 347 -0.76 -6.51 -1.58
N LEU A 348 -1.68 -7.41 -1.26
CA LEU A 348 -2.99 -7.06 -0.72
C LEU A 348 -2.86 -6.67 0.75
N THR A 349 -3.13 -5.41 1.05
CA THR A 349 -2.96 -4.80 2.38
C THR A 349 -3.62 -5.64 3.48
N PHE A 350 -2.94 -5.90 4.59
CA PHE A 350 -3.36 -6.72 5.75
C PHE A 350 -3.57 -8.22 5.49
N ILE A 351 -3.49 -8.70 4.25
CA ILE A 351 -3.82 -10.08 3.88
C ILE A 351 -2.63 -10.82 3.29
N SER A 352 -1.90 -10.20 2.34
CA SER A 352 -0.76 -10.83 1.67
C SER A 352 0.44 -11.04 2.58
N GLN A 353 1.28 -12.00 2.18
CA GLN A 353 2.63 -12.12 2.71
C GLN A 353 3.42 -10.83 2.48
N GLY A 354 3.97 -10.27 3.54
CA GLY A 354 4.83 -9.08 3.44
C GLY A 354 5.16 -8.56 4.83
N GLY A 355 6.29 -8.97 5.41
CA GLY A 355 6.67 -8.54 6.76
C GLY A 355 6.73 -7.02 6.89
N SER A 356 7.48 -6.34 6.02
CA SER A 356 7.60 -4.86 6.01
C SER A 356 6.31 -4.16 5.58
N ALA A 357 5.59 -4.68 4.58
CA ALA A 357 4.33 -4.10 4.11
C ALA A 357 3.25 -4.16 5.21
N MET A 358 3.10 -5.32 5.86
CA MET A 358 2.17 -5.51 6.98
C MET A 358 2.49 -4.58 8.14
N LEU A 359 3.77 -4.49 8.53
CA LEU A 359 4.25 -3.63 9.61
C LEU A 359 3.91 -2.15 9.35
N VAL A 360 4.22 -1.64 8.16
CA VAL A 360 3.97 -0.24 7.79
C VAL A 360 2.47 0.04 7.68
N SER A 361 1.70 -0.89 7.12
CA SER A 361 0.24 -0.76 7.01
C SER A 361 -0.43 -0.72 8.38
N LEU A 362 0.01 -1.56 9.33
CA LEU A 362 -0.49 -1.56 10.71
C LEU A 362 -0.08 -0.30 11.48
N ALA A 363 1.16 0.17 11.31
CA ALA A 363 1.61 1.45 11.87
C ALA A 363 0.74 2.61 11.36
N SER A 364 0.46 2.64 10.06
CA SER A 364 -0.39 3.65 9.41
C SER A 364 -1.83 3.61 9.94
N ALA A 365 -2.39 2.40 10.10
CA ALA A 365 -3.71 2.20 10.72
C ALA A 365 -3.75 2.70 12.17
N GLY A 366 -2.66 2.51 12.92
CA GLY A 366 -2.50 3.05 14.27
C GLY A 366 -2.55 4.58 14.31
N ILE A 367 -1.89 5.25 13.36
CA ILE A 367 -1.95 6.71 13.22
C ILE A 367 -3.38 7.17 12.88
N LEU A 368 -4.06 6.48 11.98
CA LEU A 368 -5.46 6.78 11.62
C LEU A 368 -6.40 6.62 12.82
N LEU A 369 -6.22 5.58 13.63
CA LEU A 369 -6.93 5.38 14.90
C LEU A 369 -6.63 6.51 15.90
N ASN A 370 -5.39 7.00 15.97
CA ASN A 370 -5.03 8.12 16.84
C ASN A 370 -5.77 9.41 16.44
N ILE A 371 -5.86 9.69 15.13
CA ILE A 371 -6.61 10.85 14.62
C ILE A 371 -8.08 10.73 15.00
N SER A 372 -8.68 9.53 14.91
CA SER A 372 -10.09 9.30 15.23
C SER A 372 -10.46 9.58 16.70
N ARG A 373 -9.51 9.50 17.63
CA ARG A 373 -9.73 9.78 19.07
C ARG A 373 -9.97 11.25 19.39
N LYS A 374 -9.58 12.16 18.50
CA LYS A 374 -9.55 13.60 18.79
C LYS A 374 -10.73 14.37 18.22
N PHE A 375 -11.83 13.68 17.91
CA PHE A 375 -13.05 14.36 17.50
C PHE A 375 -13.59 15.22 18.65
N PRO A 376 -14.01 16.48 18.37
CA PRO A 376 -14.75 17.25 19.34
C PRO A 376 -15.99 16.46 19.76
N LYS A 377 -16.21 16.32 21.07
CA LYS A 377 -17.48 15.77 21.57
C LYS A 377 -18.60 16.66 21.03
N ARG A 378 -19.56 16.07 20.31
CA ARG A 378 -20.84 16.74 20.02
C ARG A 378 -21.65 16.90 21.30
#